data_d41f266bace99ec1f748c9c2bba5dfa4
#
_entry.id   d41f266bace99ec1f748c9c2bba5dfa4
#
_cell.length_a   1.000
_cell.length_b   1.000
_cell.length_c   1.000
_cell.angle_alpha   90.00
_cell.angle_beta   90.00
_cell.angle_gamma   90.00
#
_symmetry.space_group_name_H-M   'P 1'
#
loop_
_entity.id
_entity.type
_entity.pdbx_description
1 polymer ?
#
loop_
_entity_poly.entity_id
_entity_poly.type
_entity_poly.pdbx_seq_one_letter_code
_entity_poly.pdbx_strand_id
1 'polypeptide(L)'
;MKLSRNTLAVALLAALVAPAAHAEVALDVIGNSEVSFEGLVQADFYKFDTDTIDYGADVPGTDVDGKDSLNELRRAELVLKGKGPGNIEWVLGYDAKDDKFLDANVKYKFGNNANHFIQVGQFKQPGATMEELSSTKNNDFISKSSITNSLGTARRVGAQYNYGDNNWGLTASYFGRELTRNREHGAGYGLRGYYAPINEAGNILHFGASYSDKDTDADGIRLRARPMADMVATRFIDTGSSVTSANTLNNRSDRVSVIGAEGLWVKGPFKLQGEYMTIDVKRLNGLSDFSGDGFYVSGLWNISGETWGYKAGTPTTPLPNDPAKGMWQLGLRYDTIDLNDGSPIVGTNRVNGVLGGKMDSWTLGVNWYWRSNFKFMLNYVMVDQEKYSTTLRAKQEDNPNVFEARMQFYW
;
A
#
# COMPACT_ATOMS: atom_id res chain seq x y z
N MET A 1 -1.73 -20.27 25.83
CA MET A 1 -3.19 -20.44 26.06
C MET A 1 -3.87 -20.24 24.71
N LYS A 2 -4.35 -21.31 24.06
CA LYS A 2 -5.05 -21.20 22.76
C LYS A 2 -6.48 -20.70 23.02
N LEU A 3 -6.74 -19.46 22.68
CA LEU A 3 -8.11 -18.91 22.66
C LEU A 3 -8.93 -19.71 21.63
N SER A 4 -10.06 -20.26 22.04
CA SER A 4 -10.94 -21.03 21.16
C SER A 4 -11.56 -20.08 20.10
N ARG A 5 -11.78 -20.58 18.89
CA ARG A 5 -12.47 -19.87 17.80
C ARG A 5 -13.80 -19.25 18.20
N ASN A 6 -14.48 -19.84 19.17
CA ASN A 6 -15.78 -19.36 19.66
C ASN A 6 -15.68 -18.11 20.55
N THR A 7 -14.57 -17.89 21.25
CA THR A 7 -14.37 -16.69 22.09
C THR A 7 -14.11 -15.45 21.24
N LEU A 8 -13.47 -15.59 20.08
CA LEU A 8 -13.30 -14.49 19.13
C LEU A 8 -14.63 -14.09 18.48
N ALA A 9 -15.50 -15.06 18.17
CA ALA A 9 -16.80 -14.81 17.56
C ALA A 9 -17.75 -14.06 18.50
N VAL A 10 -17.71 -14.34 19.82
CA VAL A 10 -18.53 -13.67 20.83
C VAL A 10 -18.06 -12.22 21.06
N ALA A 11 -16.76 -11.96 21.02
CA ALA A 11 -16.22 -10.59 21.12
C ALA A 11 -16.58 -9.75 19.88
N LEU A 12 -16.60 -10.34 18.67
CA LEU A 12 -17.06 -9.67 17.46
C LEU A 12 -18.58 -9.35 17.49
N LEU A 13 -19.40 -10.24 18.03
CA LEU A 13 -20.85 -10.00 18.15
C LEU A 13 -21.21 -8.92 19.17
N ALA A 14 -20.44 -8.79 20.26
CA ALA A 14 -20.66 -7.75 21.25
C ALA A 14 -20.36 -6.33 20.72
N ALA A 15 -19.44 -6.19 19.77
CA ALA A 15 -19.12 -4.91 19.12
C ALA A 15 -20.19 -4.43 18.13
N LEU A 16 -21.09 -5.32 17.67
CA LEU A 16 -22.14 -5.00 16.70
C LEU A 16 -23.35 -4.25 17.28
N VAL A 17 -23.43 -4.07 18.60
CA VAL A 17 -24.63 -3.52 19.29
C VAL A 17 -24.42 -2.10 19.82
N ALA A 18 -23.22 -1.51 19.69
CA ALA A 18 -22.95 -0.17 20.18
C ALA A 18 -23.55 0.92 19.25
N PRO A 19 -24.18 1.97 19.78
CA PRO A 19 -24.71 3.07 18.96
C PRO A 19 -23.59 3.84 18.26
N ALA A 20 -23.86 4.21 17.01
CA ALA A 20 -22.94 4.90 16.12
C ALA A 20 -22.51 6.27 16.68
N ALA A 21 -21.35 6.33 17.24
CA ALA A 21 -20.61 7.57 17.43
C ALA A 21 -19.11 7.24 17.43
N HIS A 22 -18.43 7.67 16.38
CA HIS A 22 -16.98 7.62 16.18
C HIS A 22 -16.31 6.25 16.39
N ALA A 23 -15.60 5.80 15.36
CA ALA A 23 -14.87 4.54 15.29
C ALA A 23 -13.61 4.47 16.19
N GLU A 24 -13.64 5.07 17.33
CA GLU A 24 -12.58 5.05 18.35
C GLU A 24 -13.26 4.77 19.70
N VAL A 25 -13.15 3.53 20.17
CA VAL A 25 -13.63 3.18 21.51
C VAL A 25 -12.58 3.67 22.51
N ALA A 26 -12.86 4.74 23.22
CA ALA A 26 -12.01 5.18 24.32
C ALA A 26 -12.04 4.09 25.41
N LEU A 27 -10.90 3.46 25.62
CA LEU A 27 -10.62 2.64 26.77
C LEU A 27 -10.00 3.54 27.83
N ASP A 28 -10.36 3.40 29.01
CA ASP A 28 -10.00 4.16 30.23
C ASP A 28 -8.56 4.76 30.25
N VAL A 29 -8.30 5.66 31.19
CA VAL A 29 -7.00 6.32 31.41
C VAL A 29 -6.02 5.34 32.04
N ILE A 30 -5.03 4.87 31.27
CA ILE A 30 -3.93 4.06 31.78
C ILE A 30 -2.70 4.94 31.97
N GLY A 31 -2.22 5.09 33.20
CA GLY A 31 -1.00 5.87 33.50
C GLY A 31 -1.09 7.33 33.07
N ASN A 32 -2.22 7.99 33.23
CA ASN A 32 -2.54 9.36 32.79
C ASN A 32 -2.53 9.51 31.23
N SER A 33 -2.61 8.43 30.48
CA SER A 33 -2.80 8.46 29.02
C SER A 33 -4.24 8.14 28.66
N GLU A 34 -4.85 8.93 27.81
CA GLU A 34 -6.09 8.59 27.12
C GLU A 34 -5.78 7.48 26.09
N VAL A 35 -6.42 6.33 26.25
CA VAL A 35 -6.17 5.16 25.38
C VAL A 35 -7.41 4.88 24.55
N SER A 36 -7.24 4.70 23.26
CA SER A 36 -8.27 4.31 22.32
C SER A 36 -7.93 3.00 21.62
N PHE A 37 -8.98 2.30 21.17
CA PHE A 37 -8.88 1.02 20.51
C PHE A 37 -9.57 1.08 19.14
N GLU A 38 -8.82 0.81 18.09
CA GLU A 38 -9.34 0.72 16.73
C GLU A 38 -9.14 -0.71 16.18
N GLY A 39 -9.95 -1.08 15.22
CA GLY A 39 -9.79 -2.34 14.51
C GLY A 39 -10.20 -2.26 13.05
N LEU A 40 -9.70 -3.22 12.27
CA LEU A 40 -10.01 -3.37 10.86
C LEU A 40 -10.06 -4.86 10.51
N VAL A 41 -11.20 -5.31 9.97
CA VAL A 41 -11.34 -6.65 9.39
C VAL A 41 -11.72 -6.51 7.92
N GLN A 42 -11.00 -7.22 7.06
CA GLN A 42 -11.27 -7.27 5.62
C GLN A 42 -11.36 -8.72 5.16
N ALA A 43 -12.43 -9.05 4.44
CA ALA A 43 -12.59 -10.32 3.74
C ALA A 43 -12.72 -10.04 2.26
N ASP A 44 -11.91 -10.73 1.45
CA ASP A 44 -11.79 -10.55 0.02
C ASP A 44 -12.26 -11.80 -0.73
N PHE A 45 -12.84 -11.57 -1.89
CA PHE A 45 -13.15 -12.56 -2.90
C PHE A 45 -12.60 -12.09 -4.24
N TYR A 46 -11.95 -13.01 -4.98
CA TYR A 46 -11.42 -12.79 -6.32
C TYR A 46 -11.96 -13.86 -7.26
N LYS A 47 -12.31 -13.48 -8.47
CA LYS A 47 -12.57 -14.40 -9.58
C LYS A 47 -11.73 -13.97 -10.77
N PHE A 48 -10.97 -14.91 -11.33
CA PHE A 48 -10.05 -14.69 -12.44
C PHE A 48 -10.62 -15.27 -13.72
N ASP A 49 -10.45 -14.53 -14.82
CA ASP A 49 -10.61 -14.98 -16.17
C ASP A 49 -9.25 -14.84 -16.85
N THR A 50 -8.53 -15.96 -17.02
CA THR A 50 -7.13 -15.99 -17.43
C THR A 50 -6.92 -16.98 -18.55
N ASP A 51 -5.94 -16.70 -19.44
CA ASP A 51 -5.64 -17.55 -20.59
C ASP A 51 -4.56 -18.60 -20.30
N THR A 52 -3.58 -18.27 -19.45
CA THR A 52 -2.35 -19.09 -19.34
C THR A 52 -1.85 -19.31 -17.91
N ILE A 53 -2.16 -18.44 -16.96
CA ILE A 53 -1.66 -18.50 -15.59
C ILE A 53 -2.80 -18.77 -14.61
N ASP A 54 -2.64 -19.80 -13.80
CA ASP A 54 -3.51 -20.06 -12.67
C ASP A 54 -3.16 -19.14 -11.48
N TYR A 55 -3.94 -18.08 -11.30
CA TYR A 55 -3.77 -17.14 -10.19
C TYR A 55 -4.42 -17.61 -8.89
N GLY A 56 -5.33 -18.56 -8.95
CA GLY A 56 -5.99 -19.16 -7.79
C GLY A 56 -5.19 -20.24 -7.09
N ALA A 57 -4.07 -20.68 -7.66
CA ALA A 57 -3.22 -21.71 -7.06
C ALA A 57 -2.57 -21.24 -5.76
N ASP A 58 -2.61 -22.08 -4.73
CA ASP A 58 -1.97 -21.81 -3.43
C ASP A 58 -0.43 -21.78 -3.55
N VAL A 59 0.11 -22.54 -4.53
CA VAL A 59 1.53 -22.56 -4.88
C VAL A 59 1.66 -22.50 -6.40
N PRO A 60 2.46 -21.57 -6.96
CA PRO A 60 2.62 -21.44 -8.41
C PRO A 60 3.03 -22.76 -9.07
N GLY A 61 2.26 -23.19 -10.08
CA GLY A 61 2.57 -24.38 -10.90
C GLY A 61 2.25 -25.72 -10.26
N THR A 62 1.52 -25.77 -9.16
CA THR A 62 1.15 -27.03 -8.47
C THR A 62 -0.31 -27.43 -8.63
N ASP A 63 -1.20 -26.52 -9.01
CA ASP A 63 -2.62 -26.80 -9.23
C ASP A 63 -2.87 -27.00 -10.72
N VAL A 64 -3.24 -28.20 -11.10
CA VAL A 64 -3.47 -28.61 -12.50
C VAL A 64 -4.91 -28.31 -12.94
N ASP A 65 -5.81 -28.10 -11.99
CA ASP A 65 -7.25 -27.91 -12.23
C ASP A 65 -7.72 -26.45 -12.10
N GLY A 66 -6.80 -25.48 -12.14
CA GLY A 66 -7.04 -24.03 -12.15
C GLY A 66 -8.14 -23.58 -11.19
N LYS A 67 -7.78 -22.92 -10.10
CA LYS A 67 -8.78 -22.24 -9.27
C LYS A 67 -9.13 -20.88 -9.88
N ASP A 68 -10.30 -20.78 -10.48
CA ASP A 68 -10.81 -19.53 -11.03
C ASP A 68 -11.16 -18.51 -9.93
N SER A 69 -11.12 -18.88 -8.66
CA SER A 69 -11.52 -18.00 -7.56
C SER A 69 -10.70 -18.24 -6.28
N LEU A 70 -10.53 -17.16 -5.53
CA LEU A 70 -9.86 -17.13 -4.24
C LEU A 70 -10.70 -16.31 -3.25
N ASN A 71 -10.91 -16.82 -2.05
CA ASN A 71 -11.53 -16.04 -0.97
C ASN A 71 -10.73 -16.19 0.31
N GLU A 72 -10.41 -15.06 0.91
CA GLU A 72 -9.57 -15.01 2.10
C GLU A 72 -9.93 -13.89 3.05
N LEU A 73 -9.58 -14.12 4.33
CA LEU A 73 -9.43 -13.04 5.29
C LEU A 73 -8.18 -12.23 4.90
N ARG A 74 -8.38 -11.00 4.44
CA ARG A 74 -7.28 -10.15 3.98
C ARG A 74 -6.53 -9.48 5.13
N ARG A 75 -7.26 -9.02 6.17
CA ARG A 75 -6.72 -8.34 7.34
C ARG A 75 -7.55 -8.63 8.58
N ALA A 76 -6.86 -8.68 9.72
CA ALA A 76 -7.46 -8.71 11.05
C ALA A 76 -6.60 -7.84 11.98
N GLU A 77 -6.74 -6.52 11.84
CA GLU A 77 -5.90 -5.52 12.51
C GLU A 77 -6.53 -5.05 13.81
N LEU A 78 -5.72 -4.95 14.85
CA LEU A 78 -6.03 -4.34 16.14
C LEU A 78 -5.02 -3.25 16.43
N VAL A 79 -5.46 -2.06 16.84
CA VAL A 79 -4.60 -0.91 17.06
C VAL A 79 -4.98 -0.24 18.38
N LEU A 80 -4.01 -0.13 19.27
CA LEU A 80 -4.07 0.69 20.46
C LEU A 80 -3.38 2.02 20.21
N LYS A 81 -3.98 3.12 20.61
CA LYS A 81 -3.40 4.45 20.54
C LYS A 81 -3.51 5.11 21.90
N GLY A 82 -2.48 5.86 22.28
CA GLY A 82 -2.48 6.61 23.51
C GLY A 82 -2.05 8.05 23.31
N LYS A 83 -2.70 8.96 24.05
CA LYS A 83 -2.29 10.36 24.20
C LYS A 83 -1.93 10.58 25.67
N GLY A 84 -0.65 10.78 25.93
CA GLY A 84 -0.16 11.00 27.28
C GLY A 84 0.06 12.49 27.60
N PRO A 85 0.37 12.79 28.87
CA PRO A 85 0.83 14.12 29.23
C PRO A 85 2.14 14.47 28.52
N GLY A 86 2.42 15.75 28.39
CA GLY A 86 3.68 16.22 27.79
C GLY A 86 3.79 16.03 26.28
N ASN A 87 2.67 16.11 25.55
CA ASN A 87 2.63 16.02 24.08
C ASN A 87 3.13 14.69 23.49
N ILE A 88 3.03 13.61 24.25
CA ILE A 88 3.40 12.26 23.82
C ILE A 88 2.17 11.56 23.24
N GLU A 89 2.34 10.97 22.06
CA GLU A 89 1.41 10.03 21.44
C GLU A 89 2.14 8.71 21.19
N TRP A 90 1.44 7.60 21.30
CA TRP A 90 1.97 6.30 20.97
C TRP A 90 0.94 5.45 20.23
N VAL A 91 1.42 4.52 19.43
CA VAL A 91 0.61 3.57 18.66
C VAL A 91 1.22 2.20 18.78
N LEU A 92 0.38 1.18 18.97
CA LEU A 92 0.74 -0.23 18.89
C LEU A 92 -0.32 -0.96 18.07
N GLY A 93 0.01 -1.33 16.85
CA GLY A 93 -0.87 -2.05 15.93
C GLY A 93 -0.35 -3.44 15.62
N TYR A 94 -1.26 -4.40 15.49
CA TYR A 94 -0.96 -5.78 15.14
C TYR A 94 -1.98 -6.32 14.15
N ASP A 95 -1.51 -7.03 13.12
CA ASP A 95 -2.33 -7.76 12.16
C ASP A 95 -2.25 -9.26 12.46
N ALA A 96 -3.33 -9.80 13.03
CA ALA A 96 -3.41 -11.20 13.42
C ALA A 96 -3.49 -12.17 12.22
N LYS A 97 -3.87 -11.68 11.03
CA LYS A 97 -3.88 -12.52 9.81
C LYS A 97 -2.46 -12.77 9.32
N ASP A 98 -1.62 -11.75 9.30
CA ASP A 98 -0.27 -11.81 8.76
C ASP A 98 0.81 -12.03 9.85
N ASP A 99 0.39 -12.14 11.12
CA ASP A 99 1.26 -12.32 12.31
C ASP A 99 2.39 -11.28 12.34
N LYS A 100 2.01 -9.99 12.29
CA LYS A 100 2.98 -8.90 12.22
C LYS A 100 2.55 -7.67 12.98
N PHE A 101 3.53 -6.95 13.52
CA PHE A 101 3.30 -5.59 13.99
C PHE A 101 3.07 -4.63 12.81
N LEU A 102 2.09 -3.76 12.96
CA LEU A 102 1.87 -2.60 12.09
C LEU A 102 2.70 -1.42 12.60
N ASP A 103 2.05 -0.29 12.91
CA ASP A 103 2.74 0.80 13.58
C ASP A 103 3.01 0.42 15.05
N ALA A 104 4.25 0.61 15.49
CA ALA A 104 4.68 0.41 16.88
C ALA A 104 5.68 1.51 17.22
N ASN A 105 5.20 2.66 17.68
CA ASN A 105 6.02 3.87 17.79
C ASN A 105 5.51 4.84 18.86
N VAL A 106 6.41 5.75 19.22
CA VAL A 106 6.15 6.89 20.10
C VAL A 106 6.45 8.17 19.33
N LYS A 107 5.59 9.16 19.46
CA LYS A 107 5.68 10.48 18.87
C LYS A 107 5.70 11.53 19.98
N TYR A 108 6.64 12.46 19.87
CA TYR A 108 6.69 13.67 20.71
C TYR A 108 6.43 14.90 19.84
N LYS A 109 5.43 15.71 20.21
CA LYS A 109 5.07 16.95 19.52
C LYS A 109 5.71 18.14 20.20
N PHE A 110 6.28 19.02 19.40
CA PHE A 110 6.87 20.27 19.89
C PHE A 110 5.79 21.36 19.98
N GLY A 111 5.43 21.74 21.21
CA GLY A 111 4.40 22.75 21.45
C GLY A 111 3.01 22.32 20.97
N ASN A 112 2.22 23.25 20.45
CA ASN A 112 0.85 23.05 20.00
C ASN A 112 0.73 22.71 18.49
N ASN A 113 1.84 22.65 17.75
CA ASN A 113 1.82 22.34 16.33
C ASN A 113 1.80 20.82 16.11
N ALA A 114 0.67 20.29 15.64
CA ALA A 114 0.50 18.86 15.37
C ALA A 114 1.44 18.33 14.28
N ASN A 115 1.94 19.20 13.41
CA ASN A 115 2.85 18.88 12.30
C ASN A 115 4.33 19.13 12.63
N HIS A 116 4.65 19.42 13.90
CA HIS A 116 6.02 19.56 14.38
C HIS A 116 6.31 18.48 15.44
N PHE A 117 6.98 17.39 15.02
CA PHE A 117 7.20 16.26 15.89
C PHE A 117 8.45 15.45 15.53
N ILE A 118 8.93 14.69 16.50
CA ILE A 118 9.81 13.55 16.30
C ILE A 118 9.04 12.26 16.59
N GLN A 119 9.32 11.20 15.84
CA GLN A 119 8.69 9.89 16.01
C GLN A 119 9.76 8.80 15.93
N VAL A 120 9.69 7.83 16.84
CA VAL A 120 10.65 6.70 16.94
C VAL A 120 9.89 5.40 17.06
N GLY A 121 10.36 4.36 16.41
CA GLY A 121 9.75 3.04 16.34
C GLY A 121 9.42 2.62 14.93
N GLN A 122 8.45 1.71 14.75
CA GLN A 122 8.01 1.27 13.43
C GLN A 122 6.84 2.12 12.92
N PHE A 123 6.97 2.65 11.73
CA PHE A 123 5.95 3.44 11.02
C PHE A 123 6.16 3.39 9.51
N LYS A 124 5.18 3.84 8.73
CA LYS A 124 5.29 3.99 7.27
C LYS A 124 6.31 5.09 6.94
N GLN A 125 7.26 4.77 6.07
CA GLN A 125 8.37 5.66 5.77
C GLN A 125 7.96 6.80 4.85
N PRO A 126 8.51 8.03 5.02
CA PRO A 126 8.14 9.19 4.22
C PRO A 126 8.57 9.11 2.74
N GLY A 127 9.58 8.31 2.41
CA GLY A 127 9.98 8.02 1.03
C GLY A 127 9.04 7.03 0.33
N ALA A 128 7.74 7.17 0.54
CA ALA A 128 6.68 6.33 -0.01
C ALA A 128 5.64 7.19 -0.74
N THR A 129 4.69 6.56 -1.40
CA THR A 129 3.57 7.22 -2.05
C THR A 129 2.57 7.80 -1.04
N MET A 130 1.79 8.80 -1.44
CA MET A 130 0.65 9.30 -0.69
C MET A 130 -0.38 8.18 -0.44
N GLU A 131 -0.58 7.28 -1.42
CA GLU A 131 -1.43 6.10 -1.27
C GLU A 131 -0.92 5.18 -0.14
N GLU A 132 0.40 4.93 -0.05
CA GLU A 132 0.97 4.13 1.05
C GLU A 132 0.78 4.81 2.41
N LEU A 133 1.01 6.12 2.49
CA LEU A 133 0.91 6.87 3.74
C LEU A 133 -0.54 6.98 4.25
N SER A 134 -1.51 6.93 3.36
CA SER A 134 -2.93 6.95 3.71
C SER A 134 -3.33 5.77 4.60
N SER A 135 -4.37 5.95 5.39
CA SER A 135 -4.93 4.84 6.19
C SER A 135 -5.52 3.77 5.29
N THR A 136 -5.28 2.50 5.61
CA THR A 136 -5.81 1.35 4.85
C THR A 136 -7.34 1.37 4.72
N LYS A 137 -8.06 1.88 5.73
CA LYS A 137 -9.53 2.03 5.68
C LYS A 137 -9.99 3.02 4.61
N ASN A 138 -9.10 3.91 4.16
CA ASN A 138 -9.39 4.95 3.16
C ASN A 138 -9.02 4.54 1.72
N ASN A 139 -8.50 3.33 1.50
CA ASN A 139 -8.17 2.88 0.15
C ASN A 139 -9.40 2.95 -0.77
N ASP A 140 -9.25 3.57 -1.92
CA ASP A 140 -10.33 3.76 -2.89
C ASP A 140 -10.63 2.50 -3.70
N PHE A 141 -9.62 1.65 -3.91
CA PHE A 141 -9.70 0.38 -4.61
C PHE A 141 -9.24 -0.76 -3.69
N ILE A 142 -9.63 -1.99 -4.02
CA ILE A 142 -9.33 -3.19 -3.23
C ILE A 142 -7.82 -3.40 -3.15
N SER A 143 -7.13 -3.36 -4.29
CA SER A 143 -5.68 -3.40 -4.35
C SER A 143 -5.09 -1.99 -4.50
N LYS A 144 -3.97 -1.72 -3.83
CA LYS A 144 -3.16 -0.53 -4.07
C LYS A 144 -2.52 -0.59 -5.46
N SER A 145 -2.02 0.55 -5.92
CA SER A 145 -1.30 0.65 -7.19
C SER A 145 -0.09 -0.27 -7.25
N SER A 146 0.31 -0.65 -8.46
CA SER A 146 1.48 -1.49 -8.71
C SER A 146 2.76 -0.85 -8.18
N ILE A 147 2.93 0.47 -8.35
CA ILE A 147 4.10 1.20 -7.86
C ILE A 147 4.16 1.20 -6.33
N THR A 148 3.03 1.40 -5.64
CA THR A 148 2.97 1.35 -4.18
C THR A 148 3.34 -0.05 -3.66
N ASN A 149 2.81 -1.10 -4.28
CA ASN A 149 3.04 -2.47 -3.86
C ASN A 149 4.44 -3.01 -4.21
N SER A 150 5.07 -2.48 -5.27
CA SER A 150 6.33 -3.02 -5.81
C SER A 150 7.54 -2.17 -5.46
N LEU A 151 7.41 -0.84 -5.42
CA LEU A 151 8.51 0.11 -5.25
C LEU A 151 8.50 0.80 -3.89
N GLY A 152 7.37 0.81 -3.19
CA GLY A 152 7.21 1.48 -1.90
C GLY A 152 8.10 0.88 -0.79
N THR A 153 8.55 1.72 0.14
CA THR A 153 9.40 1.29 1.27
C THR A 153 8.59 0.68 2.41
N ALA A 154 7.29 0.98 2.51
CA ALA A 154 6.38 0.48 3.54
C ALA A 154 6.85 0.83 4.99
N ARG A 155 6.51 -0.03 5.96
CA ARG A 155 6.85 0.17 7.37
C ARG A 155 8.28 -0.30 7.68
N ARG A 156 9.02 0.54 8.43
CA ARG A 156 10.37 0.21 8.95
C ARG A 156 10.53 0.78 10.36
N VAL A 157 11.38 0.16 11.15
CA VAL A 157 11.84 0.72 12.43
C VAL A 157 12.83 1.84 12.15
N GLY A 158 12.61 3.00 12.77
CA GLY A 158 13.48 4.14 12.55
C GLY A 158 13.11 5.33 13.41
N ALA A 159 13.67 6.47 13.05
CA ALA A 159 13.34 7.76 13.60
C ALA A 159 13.01 8.73 12.47
N GLN A 160 12.01 9.58 12.68
CA GLN A 160 11.69 10.66 11.74
C GLN A 160 11.48 11.97 12.45
N TYR A 161 11.80 13.05 11.77
CA TYR A 161 11.46 14.42 12.13
C TYR A 161 10.53 15.00 11.08
N ASN A 162 9.43 15.59 11.54
CA ASN A 162 8.46 16.28 10.70
C ASN A 162 8.31 17.72 11.12
N TYR A 163 8.31 18.61 10.14
CA TYR A 163 8.06 20.02 10.35
C TYR A 163 7.15 20.57 9.25
N GLY A 164 6.15 21.34 9.63
CA GLY A 164 5.20 21.90 8.68
C GLY A 164 4.02 22.59 9.36
N ASP A 165 3.00 22.85 8.56
CA ASP A 165 1.72 23.36 9.00
C ASP A 165 0.56 22.60 8.32
N ASN A 166 -0.62 23.19 8.22
CA ASN A 166 -1.77 22.56 7.59
C ASN A 166 -1.64 22.46 6.07
N ASN A 167 -0.83 23.32 5.44
CA ASN A 167 -0.73 23.45 4.00
C ASN A 167 0.56 22.89 3.42
N TRP A 168 1.57 22.68 4.23
CA TRP A 168 2.84 22.11 3.78
C TRP A 168 3.51 21.28 4.88
N GLY A 169 4.40 20.41 4.49
CA GLY A 169 5.21 19.64 5.43
C GLY A 169 6.48 19.10 4.78
N LEU A 170 7.51 18.99 5.61
CA LEU A 170 8.77 18.34 5.29
C LEU A 170 9.01 17.24 6.32
N THR A 171 9.31 16.03 5.85
CA THR A 171 9.62 14.89 6.70
C THR A 171 10.94 14.29 6.28
N ALA A 172 11.81 14.02 7.25
CA ALA A 172 13.04 13.27 7.04
C ALA A 172 13.09 12.09 8.01
N SER A 173 13.54 10.93 7.55
CA SER A 173 13.70 9.74 8.37
C SER A 173 15.00 9.02 8.10
N TYR A 174 15.46 8.29 9.13
CA TYR A 174 16.46 7.23 9.02
C TYR A 174 15.84 5.94 9.54
N PHE A 175 16.01 4.83 8.81
CA PHE A 175 15.34 3.59 9.11
C PHE A 175 16.23 2.37 8.84
N GLY A 176 15.85 1.26 9.44
CA GLY A 176 16.44 -0.07 9.24
C GLY A 176 15.39 -1.09 8.88
N ARG A 177 15.43 -2.24 9.53
CA ARG A 177 14.58 -3.40 9.29
C ARG A 177 13.12 -3.20 9.71
N GLU A 178 12.24 -4.07 9.21
CA GLU A 178 10.89 -4.26 9.75
C GLU A 178 10.96 -5.00 11.09
N LEU A 179 10.07 -4.68 12.02
CA LEU A 179 10.07 -5.21 13.38
C LEU A 179 9.84 -6.73 13.47
N THR A 180 8.99 -7.29 12.60
CA THR A 180 8.51 -8.68 12.76
C THR A 180 9.08 -9.62 11.71
N ARG A 181 8.84 -9.31 10.43
CA ARG A 181 9.13 -10.25 9.34
C ARG A 181 10.54 -10.17 8.80
N ASN A 182 11.26 -9.14 9.16
CA ASN A 182 12.66 -8.91 8.79
C ASN A 182 12.93 -9.04 7.28
N ARG A 183 11.95 -8.67 6.45
CA ARG A 183 11.97 -8.90 4.98
C ARG A 183 12.92 -8.00 4.23
N GLU A 184 13.21 -6.83 4.77
CA GLU A 184 14.18 -5.91 4.22
C GLU A 184 15.17 -5.53 5.30
N HIS A 185 16.40 -5.64 4.98
CA HIS A 185 17.48 -5.70 5.95
C HIS A 185 18.34 -4.45 5.95
N GLY A 186 18.39 -3.72 4.85
CA GLY A 186 19.26 -2.57 4.71
C GLY A 186 18.78 -1.34 5.48
N ALA A 187 19.75 -0.56 5.97
CA ALA A 187 19.50 0.76 6.51
C ALA A 187 19.29 1.77 5.37
N GLY A 188 18.50 2.80 5.63
CA GLY A 188 18.23 3.81 4.64
C GLY A 188 17.70 5.10 5.24
N TYR A 189 17.45 6.06 4.37
CA TYR A 189 16.80 7.31 4.72
C TYR A 189 15.68 7.65 3.73
N GLY A 190 14.71 8.42 4.21
CA GLY A 190 13.56 8.85 3.43
C GLY A 190 13.30 10.33 3.65
N LEU A 191 12.90 10.99 2.59
CA LEU A 191 12.50 12.39 2.57
C LEU A 191 11.16 12.53 1.87
N ARG A 192 10.29 13.38 2.36
CA ARG A 192 9.06 13.80 1.66
C ARG A 192 8.76 15.26 1.95
N GLY A 193 8.43 15.98 0.89
CA GLY A 193 7.89 17.33 0.99
C GLY A 193 6.55 17.41 0.27
N TYR A 194 5.59 18.16 0.83
CA TYR A 194 4.32 18.43 0.16
C TYR A 194 3.88 19.88 0.38
N TYR A 195 3.07 20.36 -0.56
CA TYR A 195 2.45 21.67 -0.51
C TYR A 195 1.01 21.61 -1.03
N ALA A 196 0.07 22.09 -0.23
CA ALA A 196 -1.35 22.21 -0.57
C ALA A 196 -1.73 23.69 -0.66
N PRO A 197 -1.57 24.33 -1.84
CA PRO A 197 -1.95 25.75 -2.03
C PRO A 197 -3.42 26.01 -1.75
N ILE A 198 -4.28 24.99 -1.89
CA ILE A 198 -5.69 25.02 -1.53
C ILE A 198 -5.94 23.85 -0.60
N ASN A 199 -6.43 24.16 0.61
CA ASN A 199 -6.74 23.15 1.64
C ASN A 199 -8.01 23.58 2.40
N GLU A 200 -9.13 23.47 1.72
CA GLU A 200 -10.47 23.76 2.24
C GLU A 200 -11.35 22.53 2.08
N ALA A 201 -12.36 22.37 2.92
CA ALA A 201 -13.30 21.27 2.79
C ALA A 201 -13.96 21.26 1.41
N GLY A 202 -13.79 20.17 0.67
CA GLY A 202 -14.30 20.03 -0.69
C GLY A 202 -13.58 20.86 -1.77
N ASN A 203 -12.44 21.45 -1.45
CA ASN A 203 -11.61 22.17 -2.41
C ASN A 203 -10.14 22.01 -2.00
N ILE A 204 -9.45 21.02 -2.57
CA ILE A 204 -8.08 20.69 -2.23
C ILE A 204 -7.26 20.64 -3.50
N LEU A 205 -6.07 21.25 -3.47
CA LEU A 205 -5.03 21.08 -4.46
C LEU A 205 -3.73 20.79 -3.73
N HIS A 206 -3.09 19.67 -4.04
CA HIS A 206 -1.87 19.22 -3.38
C HIS A 206 -0.87 18.72 -4.40
N PHE A 207 0.40 18.98 -4.14
CA PHE A 207 1.57 18.45 -4.82
C PHE A 207 2.58 17.99 -3.78
N GLY A 208 3.29 16.91 -4.09
CA GLY A 208 4.36 16.43 -3.24
C GLY A 208 5.41 15.67 -4.01
N ALA A 209 6.55 15.48 -3.35
CA ALA A 209 7.65 14.69 -3.84
C ALA A 209 8.31 13.93 -2.69
N SER A 210 8.85 12.76 -3.01
CA SER A 210 9.53 11.91 -2.06
C SER A 210 10.83 11.34 -2.63
N TYR A 211 11.74 11.01 -1.74
CA TYR A 211 12.98 10.30 -2.04
C TYR A 211 13.26 9.29 -0.93
N SER A 212 13.69 8.12 -1.30
CA SER A 212 14.28 7.17 -0.36
C SER A 212 15.50 6.51 -0.97
N ASP A 213 16.47 6.20 -0.13
CA ASP A 213 17.66 5.45 -0.49
C ASP A 213 17.97 4.45 0.62
N LYS A 214 18.21 3.21 0.25
CA LYS A 214 18.44 2.12 1.20
C LYS A 214 19.46 1.13 0.67
N ASP A 215 20.21 0.55 1.58
CA ASP A 215 21.08 -0.58 1.34
C ASP A 215 20.26 -1.84 1.06
N THR A 216 20.74 -2.70 0.17
CA THR A 216 20.20 -4.04 -0.03
C THR A 216 21.01 -5.02 0.80
N ASP A 217 20.54 -5.41 1.95
CA ASP A 217 21.19 -6.45 2.74
C ASP A 217 21.31 -7.75 1.89
N ALA A 218 22.44 -8.46 2.03
CA ALA A 218 22.78 -9.64 1.22
C ALA A 218 22.92 -9.39 -0.30
N ASP A 219 23.25 -8.16 -0.69
CA ASP A 219 23.56 -7.78 -2.07
C ASP A 219 22.45 -8.17 -3.10
N GLY A 220 21.20 -8.12 -2.72
CA GLY A 220 20.12 -8.49 -3.61
C GLY A 220 18.76 -7.88 -3.30
N ILE A 221 17.99 -7.64 -4.36
CA ILE A 221 16.59 -7.23 -4.28
C ILE A 221 15.77 -7.97 -5.34
N ARG A 222 14.49 -8.15 -5.11
CA ARG A 222 13.55 -8.70 -6.07
C ARG A 222 12.29 -7.85 -6.15
N LEU A 223 12.07 -7.23 -7.30
CA LEU A 223 10.88 -6.42 -7.57
C LEU A 223 9.84 -7.28 -8.27
N ARG A 224 8.59 -7.18 -7.83
CA ARG A 224 7.49 -8.00 -8.36
C ARG A 224 6.17 -7.25 -8.28
N ALA A 225 5.35 -7.36 -9.33
CA ALA A 225 3.97 -6.88 -9.31
C ALA A 225 2.97 -8.05 -9.41
N ARG A 226 1.84 -7.92 -8.70
CA ARG A 226 0.68 -8.79 -8.83
C ARG A 226 -0.29 -8.22 -9.87
N PRO A 227 -1.14 -9.04 -10.49
CA PRO A 227 -2.16 -8.57 -11.44
C PRO A 227 -3.31 -7.84 -10.72
N MET A 228 -2.96 -6.81 -9.94
CA MET A 228 -3.85 -5.99 -9.11
C MET A 228 -4.69 -6.76 -8.07
N ALA A 229 -4.40 -8.02 -7.81
CA ALA A 229 -5.05 -8.87 -6.82
C ALA A 229 -4.10 -9.18 -5.65
N ASP A 230 -4.33 -8.59 -4.50
CA ASP A 230 -3.38 -8.57 -3.36
C ASP A 230 -3.04 -9.96 -2.79
N MET A 231 -3.98 -10.91 -2.86
CA MET A 231 -3.81 -12.25 -2.25
C MET A 231 -3.16 -13.28 -3.17
N VAL A 232 -2.97 -12.94 -4.45
CA VAL A 232 -2.37 -13.85 -5.43
C VAL A 232 -0.91 -14.11 -5.14
N ALA A 233 -0.53 -15.39 -5.09
CA ALA A 233 0.86 -15.82 -4.89
C ALA A 233 1.70 -15.66 -6.17
N THR A 234 1.12 -15.97 -7.31
CA THR A 234 1.76 -15.87 -8.63
C THR A 234 1.96 -14.42 -9.05
N ARG A 235 3.11 -14.11 -9.60
CA ARG A 235 3.49 -12.78 -10.10
C ARG A 235 4.20 -12.94 -11.42
N PHE A 236 3.54 -12.54 -12.48
CA PHE A 236 4.10 -12.59 -13.83
C PHE A 236 5.23 -11.57 -13.99
N ILE A 237 5.02 -10.35 -13.49
CA ILE A 237 6.02 -9.30 -13.47
C ILE A 237 6.99 -9.54 -12.31
N ASP A 238 8.26 -9.83 -12.64
CA ASP A 238 9.25 -10.29 -11.66
C ASP A 238 10.68 -10.16 -12.22
N THR A 239 11.55 -9.43 -11.54
CA THR A 239 12.97 -9.25 -11.89
C THR A 239 13.85 -10.48 -11.64
N GLY A 240 13.25 -11.59 -11.20
CA GLY A 240 13.89 -12.89 -11.03
C GLY A 240 14.45 -13.15 -9.64
N SER A 241 14.59 -14.43 -9.31
CA SER A 241 14.99 -14.94 -8.00
C SER A 241 16.42 -15.49 -7.92
N SER A 242 17.12 -15.62 -9.05
CA SER A 242 18.47 -16.19 -9.07
C SER A 242 19.47 -15.27 -8.36
N VAL A 243 20.20 -15.81 -7.40
CA VAL A 243 21.28 -15.12 -6.66
C VAL A 243 22.63 -15.20 -7.37
N THR A 244 22.70 -15.84 -8.54
CA THR A 244 23.93 -16.03 -9.32
C THR A 244 23.85 -15.47 -10.73
N SER A 245 22.65 -15.18 -11.23
CA SER A 245 22.48 -14.66 -12.60
C SER A 245 22.72 -13.14 -12.64
N ALA A 246 23.46 -12.68 -13.60
CA ALA A 246 23.65 -11.25 -13.90
C ALA A 246 22.37 -10.58 -14.44
N ASN A 247 21.38 -11.35 -14.85
CA ASN A 247 20.12 -10.88 -15.42
C ASN A 247 18.97 -10.81 -14.42
N THR A 248 19.26 -10.85 -13.13
CA THR A 248 18.31 -10.64 -12.04
C THR A 248 18.83 -9.62 -11.06
N LEU A 249 17.93 -8.90 -10.39
CA LEU A 249 18.28 -7.96 -9.32
C LEU A 249 18.60 -8.66 -7.99
N ASN A 250 18.22 -9.93 -7.84
CA ASN A 250 18.54 -10.72 -6.65
C ASN A 250 20.02 -11.19 -6.62
N ASN A 251 20.88 -10.51 -7.38
CA ASN A 251 22.30 -10.75 -7.46
C ASN A 251 23.06 -9.43 -7.58
N ARG A 252 23.93 -9.17 -6.60
CA ARG A 252 24.89 -8.06 -6.61
C ARG A 252 24.25 -6.67 -6.75
N SER A 253 23.11 -6.46 -6.12
CA SER A 253 22.48 -5.17 -5.96
C SER A 253 22.93 -4.55 -4.64
N ASP A 254 23.53 -3.37 -4.69
CA ASP A 254 24.13 -2.68 -3.55
C ASP A 254 23.13 -1.74 -2.87
N ARG A 255 22.59 -0.80 -3.63
CA ARG A 255 21.68 0.24 -3.13
C ARG A 255 20.47 0.42 -4.02
N VAL A 256 19.39 0.83 -3.40
CA VAL A 256 18.11 1.14 -4.06
C VAL A 256 17.71 2.55 -3.73
N SER A 257 17.55 3.38 -4.75
CA SER A 257 16.97 4.73 -4.64
C SER A 257 15.60 4.76 -5.29
N VAL A 258 14.64 5.44 -4.67
CA VAL A 258 13.31 5.66 -5.22
C VAL A 258 12.98 7.15 -5.16
N ILE A 259 12.53 7.71 -6.27
CA ILE A 259 11.99 9.07 -6.37
C ILE A 259 10.50 8.95 -6.66
N GLY A 260 9.69 9.74 -5.94
CA GLY A 260 8.24 9.80 -6.14
C GLY A 260 7.77 11.23 -6.37
N ALA A 261 6.73 11.38 -7.19
CA ALA A 261 5.96 12.61 -7.36
C ALA A 261 4.49 12.30 -7.15
N GLU A 262 3.74 13.22 -6.53
CA GLU A 262 2.34 13.01 -6.19
C GLU A 262 1.51 14.26 -6.45
N GLY A 263 0.24 14.06 -6.83
CA GLY A 263 -0.74 15.11 -7.04
C GLY A 263 -2.13 14.69 -6.61
N LEU A 264 -2.86 15.63 -5.99
CA LEU A 264 -4.25 15.46 -5.58
C LEU A 264 -5.05 16.70 -5.87
N TRP A 265 -6.22 16.52 -6.47
CA TRP A 265 -7.23 17.53 -6.64
C TRP A 265 -8.58 17.03 -6.15
N VAL A 266 -9.25 17.84 -5.34
CA VAL A 266 -10.62 17.61 -4.88
C VAL A 266 -11.47 18.82 -5.21
N LYS A 267 -12.62 18.59 -5.81
CA LYS A 267 -13.61 19.64 -6.03
C LYS A 267 -15.03 19.10 -5.79
N GLY A 268 -15.63 19.49 -4.66
CA GLY A 268 -16.90 18.93 -4.22
C GLY A 268 -16.84 17.40 -4.12
N PRO A 269 -17.74 16.66 -4.79
CA PRO A 269 -17.79 15.21 -4.72
C PRO A 269 -16.78 14.51 -5.67
N PHE A 270 -15.86 15.23 -6.30
CA PHE A 270 -14.89 14.67 -7.24
C PHE A 270 -13.48 14.71 -6.66
N LYS A 271 -12.74 13.61 -6.84
CA LYS A 271 -11.31 13.50 -6.50
C LYS A 271 -10.53 12.98 -7.71
N LEU A 272 -9.41 13.62 -8.01
CA LEU A 272 -8.39 13.13 -8.94
C LEU A 272 -7.08 13.00 -8.16
N GLN A 273 -6.45 11.85 -8.24
CA GLN A 273 -5.18 11.54 -7.58
C GLN A 273 -4.28 10.80 -8.55
N GLY A 274 -3.00 11.14 -8.55
CA GLY A 274 -2.00 10.42 -9.34
C GLY A 274 -0.64 10.49 -8.68
N GLU A 275 0.15 9.43 -8.88
CA GLU A 275 1.50 9.31 -8.37
C GLU A 275 2.39 8.62 -9.41
N TYR A 276 3.63 9.06 -9.50
CA TYR A 276 4.70 8.48 -10.32
C TYR A 276 5.86 8.07 -9.41
N MET A 277 6.46 6.93 -9.67
CA MET A 277 7.69 6.51 -9.02
C MET A 277 8.69 5.97 -10.02
N THR A 278 9.96 6.31 -9.82
CA THR A 278 11.09 5.64 -10.46
C THR A 278 12.00 5.02 -9.41
N ILE A 279 12.57 3.88 -9.73
CA ILE A 279 13.51 3.13 -8.90
C ILE A 279 14.81 2.92 -9.66
N ASP A 280 15.93 3.22 -9.01
CA ASP A 280 17.28 2.96 -9.49
C ASP A 280 17.96 1.98 -8.54
N VAL A 281 18.55 0.92 -9.08
CA VAL A 281 19.31 -0.09 -8.34
C VAL A 281 20.76 -0.06 -8.77
N LYS A 282 21.63 0.34 -7.85
CA LYS A 282 23.09 0.26 -8.03
C LYS A 282 23.54 -1.17 -7.93
N ARG A 283 24.39 -1.60 -8.89
CA ARG A 283 24.87 -2.98 -8.95
C ARG A 283 26.39 -3.07 -8.83
N LEU A 284 26.86 -4.12 -8.17
CA LEU A 284 28.26 -4.39 -7.90
C LEU A 284 28.95 -5.11 -9.08
N ASN A 285 30.29 -5.15 -9.05
CA ASN A 285 31.14 -5.96 -9.91
C ASN A 285 30.99 -5.68 -11.42
N GLY A 286 30.75 -4.43 -11.79
CA GLY A 286 30.66 -4.00 -13.19
C GLY A 286 29.38 -4.44 -13.90
N LEU A 287 28.36 -4.88 -13.18
CA LEU A 287 27.03 -5.04 -13.76
C LEU A 287 26.40 -3.65 -14.01
N SER A 288 25.64 -3.54 -15.10
CA SER A 288 24.88 -2.31 -15.38
C SER A 288 23.87 -2.07 -14.26
N ASP A 289 23.76 -0.83 -13.81
CA ASP A 289 22.68 -0.41 -12.93
C ASP A 289 21.33 -0.73 -13.59
N PHE A 290 20.28 -0.79 -12.79
CA PHE A 290 18.92 -1.05 -13.26
C PHE A 290 18.04 0.14 -12.93
N SER A 291 17.14 0.50 -13.85
CA SER A 291 16.09 1.47 -13.64
C SER A 291 14.73 0.88 -14.03
N GLY A 292 13.70 1.24 -13.26
CA GLY A 292 12.31 0.88 -13.54
C GLY A 292 11.39 2.00 -13.07
N ASP A 293 10.18 2.06 -13.62
CA ASP A 293 9.25 3.10 -13.23
C ASP A 293 7.78 2.68 -13.39
N GLY A 294 6.90 3.55 -12.94
CA GLY A 294 5.47 3.38 -13.11
C GLY A 294 4.69 4.56 -12.56
N PHE A 295 3.41 4.60 -12.86
CA PHE A 295 2.49 5.60 -12.33
C PHE A 295 1.07 5.07 -12.26
N TYR A 296 0.24 5.76 -11.50
CA TYR A 296 -1.20 5.63 -11.62
C TYR A 296 -1.89 6.99 -11.64
N VAL A 297 -3.07 7.00 -12.22
CA VAL A 297 -4.03 8.11 -12.13
C VAL A 297 -5.40 7.52 -11.81
N SER A 298 -6.07 8.08 -10.82
CA SER A 298 -7.40 7.67 -10.41
C SER A 298 -8.37 8.84 -10.26
N GLY A 299 -9.57 8.66 -10.77
CA GLY A 299 -10.69 9.57 -10.60
C GLY A 299 -11.80 8.92 -9.77
N LEU A 300 -12.37 9.66 -8.81
CA LEU A 300 -13.47 9.18 -7.98
C LEU A 300 -14.58 10.21 -7.91
N TRP A 301 -15.81 9.69 -7.80
CA TRP A 301 -17.03 10.47 -7.64
C TRP A 301 -17.89 9.90 -6.51
N ASN A 302 -18.13 10.72 -5.47
CA ASN A 302 -19.13 10.42 -4.44
C ASN A 302 -20.51 10.82 -4.95
N ILE A 303 -21.30 9.85 -5.39
CA ILE A 303 -22.63 10.08 -6.00
C ILE A 303 -23.57 10.79 -5.01
N SER A 304 -23.45 10.47 -3.73
CA SER A 304 -24.25 11.06 -2.64
C SER A 304 -23.80 12.46 -2.22
N GLY A 305 -22.72 13.00 -2.79
CA GLY A 305 -22.32 14.40 -2.65
C GLY A 305 -21.31 14.68 -1.53
N GLU A 306 -20.86 13.68 -0.78
CA GLU A 306 -19.82 13.84 0.24
C GLU A 306 -18.48 14.24 -0.38
N THR A 307 -17.65 14.98 0.38
CA THR A 307 -16.35 15.45 -0.08
C THR A 307 -15.22 14.95 0.82
N TRP A 308 -14.04 14.76 0.22
CA TRP A 308 -12.85 14.35 0.96
C TRP A 308 -12.30 15.47 1.85
N GLY A 309 -11.79 15.08 3.00
CA GLY A 309 -10.94 15.91 3.83
C GLY A 309 -9.46 15.72 3.47
N TYR A 310 -8.61 16.48 4.18
CA TYR A 310 -7.15 16.46 4.00
C TYR A 310 -6.44 16.57 5.35
N LYS A 311 -5.43 15.73 5.57
CA LYS A 311 -4.65 15.76 6.81
C LYS A 311 -3.21 15.34 6.55
N ALA A 312 -2.25 16.18 6.95
CA ALA A 312 -0.82 15.86 6.91
C ALA A 312 -0.34 15.30 5.56
N GLY A 313 -0.74 15.93 4.46
CA GLY A 313 -0.32 15.52 3.12
C GLY A 313 -1.05 14.31 2.55
N THR A 314 -2.19 13.90 3.10
CA THR A 314 -2.99 12.78 2.59
C THR A 314 -4.49 13.08 2.59
N PRO A 315 -5.27 12.57 1.60
CA PRO A 315 -6.72 12.69 1.63
C PRO A 315 -7.32 11.79 2.70
N THR A 316 -8.45 12.21 3.26
CA THR A 316 -9.26 11.43 4.19
C THR A 316 -10.65 11.21 3.62
N THR A 317 -11.10 9.95 3.61
CA THR A 317 -12.43 9.60 3.12
C THR A 317 -13.50 10.09 4.09
N PRO A 318 -14.58 10.74 3.60
CA PRO A 318 -15.66 11.22 4.44
C PRO A 318 -16.50 10.08 4.99
N LEU A 319 -17.26 10.38 6.04
CA LEU A 319 -18.37 9.53 6.48
C LEU A 319 -19.64 9.86 5.66
N PRO A 320 -20.59 8.91 5.53
CA PRO A 320 -21.87 9.16 4.89
C PRO A 320 -22.64 10.30 5.55
N ASN A 321 -23.16 11.25 4.77
CA ASN A 321 -24.05 12.31 5.27
C ASN A 321 -25.35 11.74 5.89
N ASP A 322 -25.87 10.66 5.28
CA ASP A 322 -26.99 9.88 5.82
C ASP A 322 -26.49 8.45 6.11
N PRO A 323 -26.15 8.11 7.36
CA PRO A 323 -25.63 6.77 7.70
C PRO A 323 -26.59 5.62 7.38
N ALA A 324 -27.90 5.87 7.30
CA ALA A 324 -28.87 4.83 6.99
C ALA A 324 -28.88 4.45 5.51
N LYS A 325 -28.70 5.44 4.64
CA LYS A 325 -28.58 5.23 3.17
C LYS A 325 -27.16 4.88 2.77
N GLY A 326 -26.15 5.38 3.49
CA GLY A 326 -24.75 5.23 3.17
C GLY A 326 -24.30 6.18 2.04
N MET A 327 -22.99 6.14 1.77
CA MET A 327 -22.33 6.88 0.69
C MET A 327 -21.95 5.93 -0.43
N TRP A 328 -22.27 6.31 -1.66
CA TRP A 328 -21.89 5.58 -2.87
C TRP A 328 -20.79 6.31 -3.61
N GLN A 329 -19.76 5.58 -4.00
CA GLN A 329 -18.61 6.09 -4.69
C GLN A 329 -18.31 5.26 -5.93
N LEU A 330 -18.08 5.91 -7.06
CA LEU A 330 -17.56 5.31 -8.29
C LEU A 330 -16.11 5.71 -8.46
N GLY A 331 -15.29 4.81 -8.98
CA GLY A 331 -13.88 5.03 -9.25
C GLY A 331 -13.41 4.43 -10.55
N LEU A 332 -12.47 5.10 -11.19
CA LEU A 332 -11.70 4.59 -12.32
C LEU A 332 -10.22 4.85 -12.05
N ARG A 333 -9.36 3.83 -12.28
CA ARG A 333 -7.91 3.96 -12.19
C ARG A 333 -7.25 3.35 -13.41
N TYR A 334 -6.28 4.06 -13.96
CA TYR A 334 -5.24 3.50 -14.82
C TYR A 334 -3.93 3.38 -14.02
N ASP A 335 -3.24 2.26 -14.19
CA ASP A 335 -2.03 1.93 -13.45
C ASP A 335 -1.05 1.23 -14.38
N THR A 336 0.23 1.59 -14.31
CA THR A 336 1.29 0.98 -15.12
C THR A 336 2.58 0.84 -14.33
N ILE A 337 3.32 -0.23 -14.58
CA ILE A 337 4.68 -0.45 -14.07
C ILE A 337 5.53 -1.13 -15.13
N ASP A 338 6.75 -0.63 -15.36
CA ASP A 338 7.75 -1.23 -16.23
C ASP A 338 9.03 -1.57 -15.43
N LEU A 339 9.37 -2.86 -15.40
CA LEU A 339 10.56 -3.40 -14.75
C LEU A 339 11.52 -4.00 -15.77
N ASN A 340 11.55 -3.45 -17.00
CA ASN A 340 12.48 -3.84 -18.04
C ASN A 340 13.59 -2.80 -18.17
N ASP A 341 14.83 -3.23 -17.93
CA ASP A 341 16.03 -2.45 -18.24
C ASP A 341 17.04 -3.37 -18.92
N GLY A 342 16.94 -3.42 -20.24
CA GLY A 342 17.76 -4.30 -21.05
C GLY A 342 17.11 -4.70 -22.37
N SER A 343 17.72 -5.68 -23.01
CA SER A 343 17.25 -6.20 -24.31
C SER A 343 17.61 -7.67 -24.53
N PRO A 344 16.80 -8.44 -25.29
CA PRO A 344 17.17 -9.76 -25.75
C PRO A 344 18.40 -9.71 -26.67
N ILE A 345 19.31 -10.67 -26.52
CA ILE A 345 20.44 -10.85 -27.44
C ILE A 345 19.97 -11.75 -28.56
N VAL A 346 19.84 -11.16 -29.76
CA VAL A 346 19.29 -11.82 -30.95
C VAL A 346 20.02 -13.15 -31.24
N GLY A 347 19.25 -14.20 -31.54
CA GLY A 347 19.77 -15.53 -31.87
C GLY A 347 20.23 -16.36 -30.67
N THR A 348 20.08 -15.86 -29.46
CA THR A 348 20.47 -16.58 -28.23
C THR A 348 19.31 -16.68 -27.24
N ASN A 349 19.51 -17.44 -26.15
CA ASN A 349 18.63 -17.46 -24.98
C ASN A 349 19.12 -16.49 -23.87
N ARG A 350 19.93 -15.51 -24.22
CA ARG A 350 20.52 -14.55 -23.29
C ARG A 350 19.89 -13.18 -23.44
N VAL A 351 19.93 -12.40 -22.37
CA VAL A 351 19.52 -11.00 -22.35
C VAL A 351 20.69 -10.15 -21.85
N ASN A 352 20.70 -8.88 -22.25
CA ASN A 352 21.54 -7.87 -21.67
C ASN A 352 20.66 -7.07 -20.69
N GLY A 353 21.12 -6.91 -19.44
CA GLY A 353 20.34 -6.24 -18.39
C GLY A 353 19.31 -7.15 -17.73
N VAL A 354 18.25 -6.57 -17.17
CA VAL A 354 17.17 -7.25 -16.42
C VAL A 354 15.84 -6.99 -17.10
N LEU A 355 15.10 -8.05 -17.42
CA LEU A 355 13.78 -7.99 -18.05
C LEU A 355 12.74 -8.54 -17.07
N GLY A 356 12.21 -7.65 -16.21
CA GLY A 356 11.23 -7.99 -15.17
C GLY A 356 9.80 -8.06 -15.68
N GLY A 357 9.53 -7.48 -16.86
CA GLY A 357 8.22 -7.40 -17.48
C GLY A 357 7.55 -6.03 -17.27
N LYS A 358 6.47 -5.81 -18.01
CA LYS A 358 5.62 -4.62 -17.97
C LYS A 358 4.18 -5.02 -17.72
N MET A 359 3.45 -4.20 -16.96
CA MET A 359 2.02 -4.37 -16.72
C MET A 359 1.30 -3.03 -16.81
N ASP A 360 0.19 -3.04 -17.54
CA ASP A 360 -0.80 -1.98 -17.60
C ASP A 360 -2.12 -2.49 -17.06
N SER A 361 -2.90 -1.69 -16.35
CA SER A 361 -4.22 -2.10 -15.89
C SER A 361 -5.23 -0.97 -15.81
N TRP A 362 -6.50 -1.32 -16.04
CA TRP A 362 -7.65 -0.47 -15.77
C TRP A 362 -8.49 -1.09 -14.67
N THR A 363 -8.87 -0.29 -13.67
CA THR A 363 -9.76 -0.71 -12.58
C THR A 363 -10.98 0.15 -12.54
N LEU A 364 -12.17 -0.47 -12.70
CA LEU A 364 -13.47 0.12 -12.40
C LEU A 364 -13.86 -0.28 -10.98
N GLY A 365 -14.23 0.68 -10.13
CA GLY A 365 -14.57 0.45 -8.74
C GLY A 365 -15.90 1.05 -8.33
N VAL A 366 -16.64 0.30 -7.49
CA VAL A 366 -17.83 0.77 -6.78
C VAL A 366 -17.62 0.52 -5.31
N ASN A 367 -17.76 1.57 -4.50
CA ASN A 367 -17.70 1.47 -3.05
C ASN A 367 -19.04 1.92 -2.44
N TRP A 368 -19.52 1.16 -1.47
CA TRP A 368 -20.65 1.53 -0.63
C TRP A 368 -20.23 1.59 0.83
N TYR A 369 -20.24 2.79 1.40
CA TYR A 369 -19.98 3.02 2.81
C TYR A 369 -21.30 3.03 3.55
N TRP A 370 -21.57 1.97 4.29
CA TRP A 370 -22.80 1.83 5.06
C TRP A 370 -22.54 2.12 6.52
N ARG A 371 -23.29 3.07 7.06
CA ARG A 371 -23.04 3.63 8.41
C ARG A 371 -21.60 4.19 8.48
N SER A 372 -21.02 4.20 9.69
CA SER A 372 -19.65 4.70 9.92
C SER A 372 -18.60 3.59 9.92
N ASN A 373 -19.01 2.33 9.81
CA ASN A 373 -18.21 1.18 10.18
C ASN A 373 -18.05 0.15 9.06
N PHE A 374 -18.94 0.15 8.06
CA PHE A 374 -18.95 -0.86 7.02
C PHE A 374 -18.61 -0.25 5.67
N LYS A 375 -17.80 -0.94 4.90
CA LYS A 375 -17.51 -0.62 3.52
C LYS A 375 -17.57 -1.89 2.69
N PHE A 376 -18.33 -1.86 1.60
CA PHE A 376 -18.38 -2.89 0.60
C PHE A 376 -17.76 -2.34 -0.68
N MET A 377 -16.91 -3.13 -1.32
CA MET A 377 -16.19 -2.73 -2.51
C MET A 377 -16.34 -3.80 -3.58
N LEU A 378 -16.55 -3.36 -4.82
CA LEU A 378 -16.52 -4.20 -6.02
C LEU A 378 -15.57 -3.55 -7.01
N ASN A 379 -14.61 -4.30 -7.53
CA ASN A 379 -13.73 -3.87 -8.61
C ASN A 379 -13.83 -4.84 -9.78
N TYR A 380 -13.71 -4.31 -10.97
CA TYR A 380 -13.43 -5.05 -12.19
C TYR A 380 -12.10 -4.54 -12.75
N VAL A 381 -11.14 -5.43 -12.86
CA VAL A 381 -9.77 -5.10 -13.27
C VAL A 381 -9.48 -5.79 -14.59
N MET A 382 -9.03 -5.02 -15.55
CA MET A 382 -8.49 -5.50 -16.83
C MET A 382 -7.00 -5.31 -16.80
N VAL A 383 -6.24 -6.40 -16.91
CA VAL A 383 -4.77 -6.39 -16.84
C VAL A 383 -4.20 -6.80 -18.19
N ASP A 384 -3.18 -6.05 -18.64
CA ASP A 384 -2.34 -6.37 -19.77
C ASP A 384 -0.89 -6.46 -19.28
N GLN A 385 -0.27 -7.64 -19.41
CA GLN A 385 1.07 -7.84 -18.92
C GLN A 385 1.91 -8.65 -19.89
N GLU A 386 3.16 -8.20 -20.07
CA GLU A 386 4.13 -8.82 -20.95
C GLU A 386 5.47 -9.02 -20.27
N LYS A 387 6.14 -10.13 -20.60
CA LYS A 387 7.49 -10.44 -20.12
C LYS A 387 8.27 -11.26 -21.13
N TYR A 388 9.55 -10.97 -21.30
CA TYR A 388 10.42 -11.76 -22.14
C TYR A 388 10.84 -13.08 -21.46
N SER A 389 10.57 -14.21 -22.12
CA SER A 389 11.03 -15.53 -21.71
C SER A 389 12.33 -15.89 -22.44
N THR A 390 13.41 -16.08 -21.67
CA THR A 390 14.70 -16.55 -22.22
C THR A 390 14.61 -17.98 -22.71
N THR A 391 13.74 -18.80 -22.16
CA THR A 391 13.52 -20.21 -22.57
C THR A 391 12.83 -20.27 -23.92
N LEU A 392 11.75 -19.51 -24.10
CA LEU A 392 11.01 -19.47 -25.37
C LEU A 392 11.61 -18.51 -26.39
N ARG A 393 12.54 -17.63 -25.97
CA ARG A 393 13.14 -16.56 -26.78
C ARG A 393 12.11 -15.62 -27.42
N ALA A 394 11.03 -15.39 -26.69
CA ALA A 394 9.89 -14.59 -27.13
C ALA A 394 9.26 -13.85 -25.96
N LYS A 395 8.53 -12.79 -26.26
CA LYS A 395 7.61 -12.19 -25.30
C LYS A 395 6.50 -13.20 -25.00
N GLN A 396 6.14 -13.28 -23.74
CA GLN A 396 4.96 -13.94 -23.24
C GLN A 396 4.00 -12.84 -22.75
N GLU A 397 2.73 -13.03 -22.98
CA GLU A 397 1.65 -12.16 -22.56
C GLU A 397 0.66 -12.98 -21.73
N ASP A 398 0.02 -12.33 -20.77
CA ASP A 398 -1.09 -12.89 -20.01
C ASP A 398 -1.99 -11.73 -19.58
N ASN A 399 -3.26 -11.76 -19.96
CA ASN A 399 -4.17 -10.63 -19.86
C ASN A 399 -5.39 -10.98 -19.00
N PRO A 400 -5.20 -11.22 -17.69
CA PRO A 400 -6.30 -11.61 -16.82
C PRO A 400 -7.31 -10.48 -16.62
N ASN A 401 -8.59 -10.86 -16.62
CA ASN A 401 -9.62 -10.03 -16.04
C ASN A 401 -9.93 -10.51 -14.63
N VAL A 402 -10.01 -9.59 -13.68
CA VAL A 402 -10.23 -9.92 -12.28
C VAL A 402 -11.48 -9.23 -11.78
N PHE A 403 -12.44 -10.00 -11.32
CA PHE A 403 -13.54 -9.48 -10.51
C PHE A 403 -13.17 -9.62 -9.04
N GLU A 404 -13.23 -8.51 -8.31
CA GLU A 404 -12.88 -8.45 -6.90
C GLU A 404 -14.05 -7.94 -6.08
N ALA A 405 -14.27 -8.53 -4.91
CA ALA A 405 -15.18 -8.04 -3.91
C ALA A 405 -14.52 -7.99 -2.54
N ARG A 406 -14.76 -6.94 -1.76
CA ARG A 406 -14.28 -6.79 -0.38
C ARG A 406 -15.41 -6.38 0.54
N MET A 407 -15.50 -7.04 1.68
CA MET A 407 -16.23 -6.56 2.83
C MET A 407 -15.22 -6.06 3.88
N GLN A 408 -15.43 -4.83 4.35
CA GLN A 408 -14.59 -4.21 5.36
C GLN A 408 -15.46 -3.75 6.54
N PHE A 409 -15.03 -4.10 7.74
CA PHE A 409 -15.56 -3.61 9.00
C PHE A 409 -14.44 -2.96 9.79
N TYR A 410 -14.72 -1.77 10.36
CA TYR A 410 -13.75 -1.02 11.16
C TYR A 410 -14.46 -0.24 12.27
N TRP A 411 -13.76 -0.02 13.37
CA TRP A 411 -14.25 0.72 14.54
C TRP A 411 -13.15 1.56 15.18
#